data_99d47273d2403bb828b6bb175f8aeb81
#
_entry.id   99d47273d2403bb828b6bb175f8aeb81
#
_cell.length_a   1.000
_cell.length_b   1.000
_cell.length_c   1.000
_cell.angle_alpha   90.00
_cell.angle_beta   90.00
_cell.angle_gamma   90.00
#
_symmetry.space_group_name_H-M   'P 1'
#
loop_
_entity.id
_entity.type
_entity.pdbx_description
1 polymer ?
#
loop_
_entity_poly.entity_id
_entity_poly.type
_entity_poly.pdbx_seq_one_letter_code
_entity_poly.pdbx_strand_id
1 'polypeptide(L)'
;GTATKLATGGFTEASTAIDGLTTVMNSYGDKVKDASEVSDVFITVQNQGKTTVDELASSIGRVATNAANYNVSIQDLGAAYIEMTKRGVETSEATTYSNSMLKELAKNGSTVSEILKKKTGKSFAELMEDGKSLGDVIGILSSSVGGNATEFSNLWSSQEAGTAATILLKTGTEEYNKTLQNVKSSAGATEKAYAKMTNTTEHAKEVMQNGIENLKIAIGSELNVALERLYKVGGSISDWAQNVL
;
A
#
# COMPACT_ATOMS: atom_id res chain seq x y z
N GLY A 1 -8.49 16.54 -6.97
CA GLY A 1 -8.85 15.20 -7.43
C GLY A 1 -8.24 14.10 -6.55
N THR A 2 -8.42 12.83 -6.92
CA THR A 2 -7.95 11.66 -6.13
C THR A 2 -6.46 11.70 -5.84
N ALA A 3 -5.62 12.03 -6.83
CA ALA A 3 -4.17 12.11 -6.64
C ALA A 3 -3.75 13.16 -5.60
N THR A 4 -4.42 14.32 -5.58
CA THR A 4 -4.16 15.35 -4.57
C THR A 4 -4.53 14.87 -3.17
N LYS A 5 -5.67 14.18 -3.02
CA LYS A 5 -6.09 13.62 -1.73
C LYS A 5 -5.14 12.51 -1.27
N LEU A 6 -4.67 11.67 -2.19
CA LEU A 6 -3.67 10.64 -1.91
C LEU A 6 -2.34 11.26 -1.48
N ALA A 7 -1.87 12.28 -2.18
CA ALA A 7 -0.64 12.98 -1.84
C ALA A 7 -0.71 13.58 -0.43
N THR A 8 -1.79 14.30 -0.12
CA THR A 8 -2.01 14.89 1.20
C THR A 8 -2.18 13.83 2.30
N GLY A 9 -3.07 12.87 2.10
CA GLY A 9 -3.38 11.83 3.10
C GLY A 9 -2.26 10.80 3.28
N GLY A 10 -1.45 10.59 2.24
CA GLY A 10 -0.33 9.65 2.20
C GLY A 10 1.05 10.27 2.45
N PHE A 11 1.13 11.58 2.69
CA PHE A 11 2.39 12.32 2.87
C PHE A 11 3.39 12.12 1.73
N THR A 12 2.93 12.21 0.48
CA THR A 12 3.78 12.09 -0.70
C THR A 12 3.58 13.27 -1.65
N GLU A 13 4.50 13.44 -2.60
CA GLU A 13 4.37 14.45 -3.64
C GLU A 13 3.23 14.11 -4.61
N ALA A 14 2.54 15.15 -5.13
CA ALA A 14 1.44 14.95 -6.07
C ALA A 14 1.87 14.23 -7.35
N SER A 15 3.08 14.47 -7.84
CA SER A 15 3.68 13.77 -8.98
C SER A 15 3.83 12.27 -8.71
N THR A 16 4.38 11.89 -7.56
CA THR A 16 4.55 10.48 -7.15
C THR A 16 3.18 9.78 -7.03
N ALA A 17 2.19 10.45 -6.42
CA ALA A 17 0.84 9.92 -6.32
C ALA A 17 0.21 9.70 -7.72
N ILE A 18 0.35 10.66 -8.63
CA ILE A 18 -0.15 10.53 -10.01
C ILE A 18 0.52 9.36 -10.72
N ASP A 19 1.85 9.26 -10.65
CA ASP A 19 2.61 8.20 -11.31
C ASP A 19 2.23 6.82 -10.80
N GLY A 20 2.13 6.65 -9.48
CA GLY A 20 1.70 5.39 -8.87
C GLY A 20 0.27 4.98 -9.27
N LEU A 21 -0.69 5.91 -9.18
CA LEU A 21 -2.08 5.67 -9.59
C LEU A 21 -2.17 5.31 -11.08
N THR A 22 -1.51 6.11 -11.94
CA THR A 22 -1.53 5.90 -13.39
C THR A 22 -0.90 4.57 -13.78
N THR A 23 0.22 4.21 -13.15
CA THR A 23 0.91 2.94 -13.37
C THR A 23 0.00 1.75 -13.04
N VAL A 24 -0.68 1.77 -11.91
CA VAL A 24 -1.61 0.70 -11.52
C VAL A 24 -2.83 0.66 -12.44
N MET A 25 -3.44 1.82 -12.72
CA MET A 25 -4.58 1.92 -13.63
C MET A 25 -4.26 1.37 -15.02
N ASN A 26 -3.10 1.72 -15.58
CA ASN A 26 -2.67 1.21 -16.87
C ASN A 26 -2.35 -0.30 -16.85
N SER A 27 -1.82 -0.83 -15.74
CA SER A 27 -1.48 -2.25 -15.61
C SER A 27 -2.72 -3.12 -15.45
N TYR A 28 -3.69 -2.68 -14.68
CA TYR A 28 -4.89 -3.44 -14.34
C TYR A 28 -6.06 -3.22 -15.31
N GLY A 29 -6.10 -2.07 -15.99
CA GLY A 29 -7.21 -1.72 -16.90
C GLY A 29 -8.56 -1.83 -16.20
N ASP A 30 -9.49 -2.55 -16.82
CA ASP A 30 -10.85 -2.74 -16.32
C ASP A 30 -10.95 -3.62 -15.04
N LYS A 31 -9.84 -4.18 -14.58
CA LYS A 31 -9.79 -4.98 -13.34
C LYS A 31 -9.78 -4.12 -12.08
N VAL A 32 -9.57 -2.82 -12.19
CA VAL A 32 -9.75 -1.83 -11.13
C VAL A 32 -10.83 -0.85 -11.56
N LYS A 33 -11.67 -0.47 -10.62
CA LYS A 33 -12.84 0.40 -10.91
C LYS A 33 -12.42 1.80 -11.33
N ASP A 34 -11.55 2.42 -10.54
CA ASP A 34 -11.09 3.79 -10.72
C ASP A 34 -9.86 4.09 -9.85
N ALA A 35 -9.30 5.29 -10.01
CA ALA A 35 -8.16 5.74 -9.22
C ALA A 35 -8.46 5.84 -7.71
N SER A 36 -9.73 5.97 -7.31
CA SER A 36 -10.10 6.03 -5.89
C SER A 36 -9.90 4.68 -5.22
N GLU A 37 -10.28 3.58 -5.88
CA GLU A 37 -10.03 2.23 -5.39
C GLU A 37 -8.54 1.97 -5.16
N VAL A 38 -7.70 2.32 -6.13
CA VAL A 38 -6.22 2.16 -6.02
C VAL A 38 -5.67 3.03 -4.88
N SER A 39 -6.13 4.26 -4.78
CA SER A 39 -5.74 5.21 -3.74
C SER A 39 -6.09 4.69 -2.33
N ASP A 40 -7.29 4.15 -2.17
CA ASP A 40 -7.77 3.58 -0.90
C ASP A 40 -6.95 2.35 -0.48
N VAL A 41 -6.54 1.52 -1.45
CA VAL A 41 -5.60 0.41 -1.20
C VAL A 41 -4.25 0.95 -0.72
N PHE A 42 -3.67 1.97 -1.37
CA PHE A 42 -2.37 2.53 -0.98
C PHE A 42 -2.39 3.07 0.46
N ILE A 43 -3.41 3.86 0.81
CA ILE A 43 -3.59 4.38 2.18
C ILE A 43 -3.76 3.23 3.19
N THR A 44 -4.51 2.19 2.82
CA THR A 44 -4.74 1.04 3.71
C THR A 44 -3.45 0.25 3.92
N VAL A 45 -2.65 0.06 2.87
CA VAL A 45 -1.34 -0.60 2.97
C VAL A 45 -0.37 0.21 3.84
N GLN A 46 -0.32 1.53 3.69
CA GLN A 46 0.46 2.42 4.57
C GLN A 46 0.02 2.31 6.03
N ASN A 47 -1.30 2.30 6.29
CA ASN A 47 -1.84 2.28 7.65
C ASN A 47 -1.65 0.94 8.36
N GLN A 48 -1.61 -0.17 7.64
CA GLN A 48 -1.52 -1.52 8.20
C GLN A 48 -0.14 -2.17 8.06
N GLY A 49 0.65 -1.75 7.09
CA GLY A 49 2.03 -2.20 6.87
C GLY A 49 3.05 -1.29 7.54
N LYS A 50 4.33 -1.56 7.28
CA LYS A 50 5.46 -0.68 7.59
C LYS A 50 6.03 -0.12 6.28
N THR A 51 5.28 0.75 5.63
CA THR A 51 5.58 1.34 4.34
C THR A 51 4.90 2.70 4.23
N THR A 52 5.23 3.45 3.19
CA THR A 52 4.62 4.73 2.87
C THR A 52 3.96 4.68 1.49
N VAL A 53 3.02 5.59 1.24
CA VAL A 53 2.45 5.75 -0.11
C VAL A 53 3.54 6.08 -1.13
N ASP A 54 4.53 6.89 -0.73
CA ASP A 54 5.68 7.25 -1.58
C ASP A 54 6.47 6.03 -2.04
N GLU A 55 6.85 5.15 -1.11
CA GLU A 55 7.57 3.91 -1.40
C GLU A 55 6.75 2.95 -2.28
N LEU A 56 5.45 2.82 -2.00
CA LEU A 56 4.54 1.99 -2.79
C LEU A 56 4.42 2.52 -4.22
N ALA A 57 4.09 3.81 -4.37
CA ALA A 57 3.91 4.44 -5.68
C ALA A 57 5.18 4.36 -6.53
N SER A 58 6.36 4.54 -5.91
CA SER A 58 7.66 4.48 -6.60
C SER A 58 8.08 3.07 -7.02
N SER A 59 7.56 2.02 -6.38
CA SER A 59 8.03 0.64 -6.60
C SER A 59 7.03 -0.28 -7.29
N ILE A 60 5.72 -0.06 -7.13
CA ILE A 60 4.65 -1.00 -7.51
C ILE A 60 4.63 -1.35 -9.01
N GLY A 61 5.10 -0.45 -9.87
CA GLY A 61 5.13 -0.66 -11.32
C GLY A 61 5.88 -1.92 -11.76
N ARG A 62 6.87 -2.36 -10.98
CA ARG A 62 7.65 -3.56 -11.27
C ARG A 62 6.87 -4.87 -11.13
N VAL A 63 5.78 -4.87 -10.37
CA VAL A 63 4.95 -6.06 -10.10
C VAL A 63 3.52 -5.93 -10.64
N ALA A 64 3.00 -4.73 -10.79
CA ALA A 64 1.60 -4.46 -11.13
C ALA A 64 1.14 -5.17 -12.42
N THR A 65 1.95 -5.09 -13.48
CA THR A 65 1.63 -5.73 -14.77
C THR A 65 1.54 -7.26 -14.65
N ASN A 66 2.48 -7.88 -13.94
CA ASN A 66 2.46 -9.33 -13.74
C ASN A 66 1.29 -9.75 -12.84
N ALA A 67 1.04 -9.01 -11.76
CA ALA A 67 -0.10 -9.27 -10.89
C ALA A 67 -1.42 -9.21 -11.67
N ALA A 68 -1.62 -8.16 -12.47
CA ALA A 68 -2.80 -8.02 -13.32
C ALA A 68 -2.93 -9.17 -14.35
N ASN A 69 -1.83 -9.54 -15.01
CA ASN A 69 -1.83 -10.62 -16.00
C ASN A 69 -2.18 -12.00 -15.40
N TYR A 70 -1.84 -12.20 -14.13
CA TYR A 70 -2.14 -13.46 -13.43
C TYR A 70 -3.41 -13.39 -12.57
N ASN A 71 -4.26 -12.40 -12.79
CA ASN A 71 -5.53 -12.17 -12.08
C ASN A 71 -5.39 -11.96 -10.56
N VAL A 72 -4.20 -11.55 -10.10
CA VAL A 72 -3.99 -11.12 -8.71
C VAL A 72 -4.56 -9.72 -8.55
N SER A 73 -5.58 -9.54 -7.73
CA SER A 73 -6.19 -8.23 -7.52
C SER A 73 -5.23 -7.24 -6.84
N ILE A 74 -5.45 -5.94 -7.03
CA ILE A 74 -4.67 -4.92 -6.34
C ILE A 74 -4.80 -5.02 -4.82
N GLN A 75 -5.94 -5.49 -4.32
CA GLN A 75 -6.17 -5.73 -2.90
C GLN A 75 -5.34 -6.91 -2.38
N ASP A 76 -5.25 -7.99 -3.15
CA ASP A 76 -4.45 -9.17 -2.78
C ASP A 76 -2.95 -8.85 -2.80
N LEU A 77 -2.50 -8.11 -3.81
CA LEU A 77 -1.15 -7.56 -3.84
C LEU A 77 -0.88 -6.63 -2.64
N GLY A 78 -1.83 -5.77 -2.28
CA GLY A 78 -1.77 -4.90 -1.11
C GLY A 78 -1.64 -5.69 0.20
N ALA A 79 -2.39 -6.78 0.36
CA ALA A 79 -2.28 -7.67 1.51
C ALA A 79 -0.88 -8.31 1.60
N ALA A 80 -0.30 -8.71 0.48
CA ALA A 80 1.06 -9.25 0.44
C ALA A 80 2.10 -8.20 0.88
N TYR A 81 1.97 -6.94 0.45
CA TYR A 81 2.82 -5.84 0.94
C TYR A 81 2.70 -5.64 2.45
N ILE A 82 1.48 -5.62 2.99
CA ILE A 82 1.24 -5.49 4.42
C ILE A 82 1.97 -6.59 5.19
N GLU A 83 1.83 -7.85 4.77
CA GLU A 83 2.40 -8.98 5.49
C GLU A 83 3.93 -9.05 5.39
N MET A 84 4.52 -8.64 4.27
CA MET A 84 5.97 -8.57 4.12
C MET A 84 6.58 -7.40 4.89
N THR A 85 6.00 -6.20 4.77
CA THR A 85 6.56 -5.00 5.41
C THR A 85 6.39 -5.03 6.93
N LYS A 86 5.31 -5.60 7.47
CA LYS A 86 5.18 -5.87 8.91
C LYS A 86 6.33 -6.71 9.47
N ARG A 87 6.92 -7.59 8.65
CA ARG A 87 8.06 -8.45 9.02
C ARG A 87 9.42 -7.84 8.73
N GLY A 88 9.45 -6.56 8.36
CA GLY A 88 10.67 -5.78 8.16
C GLY A 88 11.27 -5.89 6.77
N VAL A 89 10.54 -6.44 5.79
CA VAL A 89 10.95 -6.38 4.38
C VAL A 89 10.72 -4.96 3.88
N GLU A 90 11.72 -4.34 3.30
CA GLU A 90 11.56 -3.02 2.68
C GLU A 90 10.61 -3.07 1.49
N THR A 91 9.88 -1.98 1.22
CA THR A 91 8.83 -1.93 0.19
C THR A 91 9.35 -2.30 -1.20
N SER A 92 10.55 -1.84 -1.55
CA SER A 92 11.19 -2.17 -2.83
C SER A 92 11.57 -3.65 -2.95
N GLU A 93 11.97 -4.27 -1.85
CA GLU A 93 12.25 -5.70 -1.78
C GLU A 93 10.96 -6.52 -1.82
N ALA A 94 9.92 -6.12 -1.07
CA ALA A 94 8.60 -6.73 -1.12
C ALA A 94 8.03 -6.75 -2.55
N THR A 95 8.27 -5.67 -3.32
CA THR A 95 7.94 -5.59 -4.74
C THR A 95 8.68 -6.66 -5.55
N THR A 96 10.00 -6.76 -5.36
CA THR A 96 10.84 -7.73 -6.07
C THR A 96 10.48 -9.17 -5.72
N TYR A 97 10.29 -9.44 -4.44
CA TYR A 97 9.94 -10.77 -3.93
C TYR A 97 8.54 -11.20 -4.41
N SER A 98 7.55 -10.30 -4.35
CA SER A 98 6.22 -10.55 -4.92
C SER A 98 6.29 -10.86 -6.41
N ASN A 99 7.02 -10.05 -7.18
CA ASN A 99 7.15 -10.24 -8.61
C ASN A 99 7.80 -11.59 -8.96
N SER A 100 8.84 -11.98 -8.23
CA SER A 100 9.52 -13.28 -8.42
C SER A 100 8.59 -14.45 -8.07
N MET A 101 7.85 -14.35 -6.96
CA MET A 101 6.88 -15.35 -6.54
C MET A 101 5.76 -15.53 -7.57
N LEU A 102 5.14 -14.41 -8.03
CA LEU A 102 4.06 -14.46 -9.02
C LEU A 102 4.52 -15.07 -10.35
N LYS A 103 5.71 -14.69 -10.81
CA LYS A 103 6.28 -15.28 -12.04
C LYS A 103 6.51 -16.78 -11.91
N GLU A 104 7.00 -17.25 -10.78
CA GLU A 104 7.27 -18.65 -10.57
C GLU A 104 5.98 -19.47 -10.43
N LEU A 105 4.95 -18.93 -9.73
CA LEU A 105 3.61 -19.54 -9.66
C LEU A 105 2.96 -19.68 -11.04
N ALA A 106 3.16 -18.71 -11.93
CA ALA A 106 2.55 -18.69 -13.26
C ALA A 106 3.38 -19.42 -14.33
N LYS A 107 4.67 -19.69 -14.09
CA LYS A 107 5.57 -20.29 -15.07
C LYS A 107 5.22 -21.74 -15.28
N ASN A 108 4.79 -22.09 -16.50
CA ASN A 108 4.57 -23.49 -16.88
C ASN A 108 5.83 -24.34 -16.65
N GLY A 109 5.66 -25.50 -16.01
CA GLY A 109 6.75 -26.42 -15.71
C GLY A 109 7.60 -26.05 -14.49
N SER A 110 7.28 -24.96 -13.76
CA SER A 110 7.86 -24.76 -12.43
C SER A 110 7.30 -25.78 -11.44
N THR A 111 8.07 -26.14 -10.43
CA THR A 111 7.65 -27.11 -9.40
C THR A 111 6.32 -26.67 -8.76
N VAL A 112 6.19 -25.39 -8.41
CA VAL A 112 4.98 -24.86 -7.76
C VAL A 112 3.77 -24.88 -8.71
N SER A 113 3.94 -24.53 -10.00
CA SER A 113 2.85 -24.58 -10.96
C SER A 113 2.34 -25.99 -11.23
N GLU A 114 3.23 -26.96 -11.32
CA GLU A 114 2.88 -28.37 -11.51
C GLU A 114 2.14 -28.96 -10.28
N ILE A 115 2.56 -28.57 -9.07
CA ILE A 115 1.86 -28.95 -7.84
C ILE A 115 0.45 -28.39 -7.82
N LEU A 116 0.27 -27.10 -8.13
CA LEU A 116 -1.05 -26.47 -8.19
C LEU A 116 -1.95 -27.20 -9.17
N LYS A 117 -1.47 -27.42 -10.39
CA LYS A 117 -2.21 -28.13 -11.43
C LYS A 117 -2.58 -29.55 -11.03
N LYS A 118 -1.65 -30.28 -10.40
CA LYS A 118 -1.89 -31.65 -9.90
C LYS A 118 -2.92 -31.68 -8.78
N LYS A 119 -2.89 -30.70 -7.86
CA LYS A 119 -3.76 -30.68 -6.69
C LYS A 119 -5.16 -30.13 -6.97
N THR A 120 -5.28 -29.19 -7.91
CA THR A 120 -6.53 -28.44 -8.15
C THR A 120 -7.11 -28.62 -9.55
N GLY A 121 -6.34 -29.14 -10.49
CA GLY A 121 -6.69 -29.20 -11.93
C GLY A 121 -6.54 -27.86 -12.64
N LYS A 122 -6.08 -26.79 -11.95
CA LYS A 122 -6.05 -25.41 -12.44
C LYS A 122 -4.65 -24.82 -12.38
N SER A 123 -4.39 -23.88 -13.29
CA SER A 123 -3.22 -23.01 -13.24
C SER A 123 -3.35 -21.96 -12.13
N PHE A 124 -2.24 -21.30 -11.79
CA PHE A 124 -2.26 -20.19 -10.83
C PHE A 124 -3.25 -19.08 -11.23
N ALA A 125 -3.20 -18.63 -12.50
CA ALA A 125 -4.08 -17.56 -12.96
C ALA A 125 -5.57 -17.93 -12.90
N GLU A 126 -5.92 -19.19 -13.19
CA GLU A 126 -7.29 -19.70 -13.07
C GLU A 126 -7.74 -19.77 -11.60
N LEU A 127 -6.85 -20.12 -10.67
CA LEU A 127 -7.16 -20.11 -9.24
C LEU A 127 -7.46 -18.70 -8.75
N MET A 128 -6.65 -17.71 -9.19
CA MET A 128 -6.89 -16.31 -8.85
C MET A 128 -8.20 -15.78 -9.46
N GLU A 129 -8.52 -16.16 -10.69
CA GLU A 129 -9.78 -15.82 -11.37
C GLU A 129 -11.00 -16.43 -10.64
N ASP A 130 -10.87 -17.62 -10.09
CA ASP A 130 -11.89 -18.25 -9.24
C ASP A 130 -12.05 -17.60 -7.86
N GLY A 131 -11.28 -16.55 -7.56
CA GLY A 131 -11.36 -15.81 -6.30
C GLY A 131 -10.52 -16.38 -5.16
N LYS A 132 -9.60 -17.32 -5.44
CA LYS A 132 -8.60 -17.72 -4.45
C LYS A 132 -7.68 -16.54 -4.14
N SER A 133 -7.17 -16.48 -2.93
CA SER A 133 -6.15 -15.52 -2.52
C SER A 133 -4.73 -16.10 -2.68
N LEU A 134 -3.71 -15.24 -2.65
CA LEU A 134 -2.32 -15.69 -2.54
C LEU A 134 -2.12 -16.55 -1.28
N GLY A 135 -2.78 -16.22 -0.17
CA GLY A 135 -2.77 -17.02 1.05
C GLY A 135 -3.34 -18.43 0.83
N ASP A 136 -4.44 -18.56 0.07
CA ASP A 136 -5.01 -19.88 -0.28
C ASP A 136 -4.05 -20.71 -1.14
N VAL A 137 -3.43 -20.08 -2.14
CA VAL A 137 -2.46 -20.73 -3.04
C VAL A 137 -1.25 -21.23 -2.25
N ILE A 138 -0.70 -20.42 -1.35
CA ILE A 138 0.40 -20.82 -0.46
C ILE A 138 -0.03 -21.97 0.46
N GLY A 139 -1.27 -21.94 0.98
CA GLY A 139 -1.84 -23.03 1.77
C GLY A 139 -1.92 -24.35 1.02
N ILE A 140 -2.33 -24.33 -0.26
CA ILE A 140 -2.36 -25.51 -1.13
C ILE A 140 -0.94 -26.07 -1.31
N LEU A 141 0.05 -25.23 -1.60
CA LEU A 141 1.44 -25.63 -1.75
C LEU A 141 2.02 -26.22 -0.46
N SER A 142 1.75 -25.58 0.68
CA SER A 142 2.18 -26.09 1.99
C SER A 142 1.59 -27.46 2.31
N SER A 143 0.30 -27.65 2.03
CA SER A 143 -0.36 -28.94 2.24
C SER A 143 0.22 -30.06 1.37
N SER A 144 0.80 -29.72 0.21
CA SER A 144 1.41 -30.69 -0.70
C SER A 144 2.69 -31.34 -0.14
N VAL A 145 3.36 -30.66 0.79
CA VAL A 145 4.57 -31.10 1.50
C VAL A 145 4.32 -31.37 2.98
N GLY A 146 3.06 -31.66 3.34
CA GLY A 146 2.67 -31.97 4.72
C GLY A 146 2.95 -30.87 5.74
N GLY A 147 3.04 -29.61 5.32
CA GLY A 147 3.38 -28.47 6.17
C GLY A 147 4.86 -28.37 6.55
N ASN A 148 5.74 -29.19 5.96
CA ASN A 148 7.17 -29.14 6.24
C ASN A 148 7.79 -27.87 5.65
N ALA A 149 8.33 -27.00 6.50
CA ALA A 149 8.87 -25.69 6.09
C ALA A 149 10.12 -25.82 5.18
N THR A 150 10.97 -26.80 5.42
CA THR A 150 12.16 -27.02 4.60
C THR A 150 11.78 -27.52 3.21
N GLU A 151 10.88 -28.49 3.13
CA GLU A 151 10.36 -28.99 1.85
C GLU A 151 9.60 -27.90 1.10
N PHE A 152 8.81 -27.07 1.79
CA PHE A 152 8.14 -25.94 1.19
C PHE A 152 9.13 -24.93 0.59
N SER A 153 10.20 -24.61 1.31
CA SER A 153 11.26 -23.72 0.80
C SER A 153 11.94 -24.28 -0.46
N ASN A 154 12.11 -25.59 -0.54
CA ASN A 154 12.74 -26.28 -1.68
C ASN A 154 11.84 -26.34 -2.93
N LEU A 155 10.56 -25.95 -2.83
CA LEU A 155 9.66 -25.86 -3.99
C LEU A 155 10.02 -24.69 -4.93
N TRP A 156 10.73 -23.69 -4.42
CA TRP A 156 10.99 -22.44 -5.10
C TRP A 156 12.38 -22.42 -5.72
N SER A 157 12.47 -22.00 -6.98
CA SER A 157 13.74 -21.94 -7.70
C SER A 157 14.54 -20.67 -7.42
N SER A 158 13.88 -19.56 -7.06
CA SER A 158 14.53 -18.31 -6.67
C SER A 158 14.39 -18.04 -5.16
N GLN A 159 15.44 -17.43 -4.60
CA GLN A 159 15.46 -17.06 -3.19
C GLN A 159 14.38 -16.03 -2.88
N GLU A 160 14.18 -15.05 -3.77
CA GLU A 160 13.19 -13.98 -3.63
C GLU A 160 11.76 -14.55 -3.59
N ALA A 161 11.44 -15.46 -4.52
CA ALA A 161 10.13 -16.13 -4.55
C ALA A 161 9.91 -16.96 -3.28
N GLY A 162 10.91 -17.74 -2.89
CA GLY A 162 10.88 -18.55 -1.67
C GLY A 162 10.72 -17.71 -0.41
N THR A 163 11.37 -16.54 -0.35
CA THR A 163 11.24 -15.60 0.79
C THR A 163 9.82 -15.05 0.88
N ALA A 164 9.25 -14.53 -0.22
CA ALA A 164 7.86 -14.07 -0.24
C ALA A 164 6.90 -15.17 0.22
N ALA A 165 7.00 -16.33 -0.41
CA ALA A 165 6.12 -17.46 -0.11
C ALA A 165 6.25 -17.94 1.36
N THR A 166 7.46 -17.98 1.89
CA THR A 166 7.70 -18.37 3.30
C THR A 166 7.10 -17.34 4.27
N ILE A 167 7.14 -16.05 3.94
CA ILE A 167 6.49 -15.01 4.75
C ILE A 167 4.98 -15.22 4.76
N LEU A 168 4.35 -15.44 3.60
CA LEU A 168 2.91 -15.70 3.51
C LEU A 168 2.54 -17.02 4.19
N LEU A 169 3.37 -18.05 4.10
CA LEU A 169 3.19 -19.31 4.83
C LEU A 169 3.19 -19.08 6.35
N LYS A 170 4.15 -18.31 6.86
CA LYS A 170 4.23 -17.96 8.30
C LYS A 170 3.09 -17.07 8.77
N THR A 171 2.51 -16.26 7.89
CA THR A 171 1.29 -15.52 8.17
C THR A 171 0.12 -16.49 8.39
N GLY A 172 0.06 -17.55 7.60
CA GLY A 172 -1.05 -18.49 7.58
C GLY A 172 -2.23 -17.99 6.74
N THR A 173 -2.95 -18.92 6.15
CA THR A 173 -4.04 -18.61 5.21
C THR A 173 -5.15 -17.77 5.85
N GLU A 174 -5.53 -18.08 7.10
CA GLU A 174 -6.61 -17.37 7.80
C GLU A 174 -6.25 -15.89 8.07
N GLU A 175 -5.07 -15.63 8.65
CA GLU A 175 -4.64 -14.25 8.94
C GLU A 175 -4.38 -13.46 7.64
N TYR A 176 -3.80 -14.10 6.62
CA TYR A 176 -3.66 -13.48 5.30
C TYR A 176 -5.02 -13.06 4.73
N ASN A 177 -5.99 -13.97 4.74
CA ASN A 177 -7.33 -13.68 4.22
C ASN A 177 -8.05 -12.59 5.02
N LYS A 178 -7.80 -12.49 6.32
CA LYS A 178 -8.30 -11.39 7.16
C LYS A 178 -7.66 -10.05 6.75
N THR A 179 -6.34 -10.02 6.54
CA THR A 179 -5.65 -8.84 5.99
C THR A 179 -6.23 -8.45 4.64
N LEU A 180 -6.44 -9.42 3.75
CA LEU A 180 -7.06 -9.18 2.44
C LEU A 180 -8.48 -8.60 2.55
N GLN A 181 -9.31 -9.09 3.47
CA GLN A 181 -10.64 -8.53 3.69
C GLN A 181 -10.57 -7.08 4.19
N ASN A 182 -9.63 -6.75 5.05
CA ASN A 182 -9.40 -5.37 5.48
C ASN A 182 -9.06 -4.46 4.29
N VAL A 183 -8.19 -4.93 3.37
CA VAL A 183 -7.84 -4.18 2.15
C VAL A 183 -9.04 -4.09 1.19
N LYS A 184 -9.82 -5.15 1.02
CA LYS A 184 -11.07 -5.12 0.23
C LYS A 184 -12.10 -4.14 0.79
N SER A 185 -12.08 -3.90 2.09
CA SER A 185 -12.98 -2.96 2.79
C SER A 185 -12.39 -1.55 2.91
N SER A 186 -11.40 -1.20 2.09
CA SER A 186 -10.66 0.06 2.16
C SER A 186 -11.44 1.29 1.65
N ALA A 187 -12.60 1.11 1.05
CA ALA A 187 -13.37 2.20 0.42
C ALA A 187 -13.50 3.43 1.34
N GLY A 188 -13.10 4.59 0.84
CA GLY A 188 -13.09 5.86 1.56
C GLY A 188 -11.87 6.07 2.48
N ALA A 189 -10.87 5.21 2.46
CA ALA A 189 -9.66 5.37 3.28
C ALA A 189 -8.89 6.66 2.93
N THR A 190 -8.79 6.99 1.65
CA THR A 190 -8.15 8.23 1.17
C THR A 190 -8.89 9.47 1.64
N GLU A 191 -10.21 9.48 1.55
CA GLU A 191 -11.04 10.59 2.00
C GLU A 191 -10.88 10.84 3.51
N LYS A 192 -10.88 9.76 4.31
CA LYS A 192 -10.65 9.84 5.76
C LYS A 192 -9.26 10.35 6.10
N ALA A 193 -8.23 9.88 5.40
CA ALA A 193 -6.86 10.32 5.59
C ALA A 193 -6.71 11.80 5.23
N TYR A 194 -7.24 12.22 4.09
CA TYR A 194 -7.25 13.61 3.65
C TYR A 194 -7.97 14.51 4.65
N ALA A 195 -9.19 14.17 5.07
CA ALA A 195 -9.95 14.95 6.04
C ALA A 195 -9.22 15.07 7.38
N LYS A 196 -8.58 14.02 7.86
CA LYS A 196 -7.78 14.05 9.08
C LYS A 196 -6.62 15.04 8.97
N MET A 197 -5.93 15.05 7.83
CA MET A 197 -4.80 15.95 7.58
C MET A 197 -5.22 17.41 7.49
N THR A 198 -6.27 17.72 6.71
CA THR A 198 -6.77 19.09 6.55
C THR A 198 -7.31 19.63 7.85
N ASN A 199 -8.10 18.87 8.60
CA ASN A 199 -8.63 19.29 9.90
C ASN A 199 -7.51 19.54 10.91
N THR A 200 -6.43 18.76 10.92
CA THR A 200 -5.29 18.96 11.80
C THR A 200 -4.55 20.26 11.47
N THR A 201 -4.36 20.55 10.20
CA THR A 201 -3.70 21.76 9.71
C THR A 201 -4.54 23.01 10.01
N GLU A 202 -5.85 22.97 9.77
CA GLU A 202 -6.78 24.06 10.11
C GLU A 202 -6.83 24.32 11.61
N HIS A 203 -6.92 23.27 12.42
CA HIS A 203 -6.91 23.39 13.88
C HIS A 203 -5.58 23.99 14.40
N ALA A 204 -4.44 23.55 13.88
CA ALA A 204 -3.14 24.11 14.24
C ALA A 204 -3.04 25.60 13.87
N LYS A 205 -3.59 26.02 12.72
CA LYS A 205 -3.68 27.40 12.30
C LYS A 205 -4.56 28.25 13.25
N GLU A 206 -5.72 27.72 13.62
CA GLU A 206 -6.65 28.35 14.53
C GLU A 206 -6.06 28.54 15.93
N VAL A 207 -5.42 27.52 16.49
CA VAL A 207 -4.72 27.60 17.80
C VAL A 207 -3.61 28.63 17.77
N MET A 208 -2.83 28.68 16.69
CA MET A 208 -1.76 29.67 16.53
C MET A 208 -2.32 31.09 16.41
N GLN A 209 -3.38 31.31 15.63
CA GLN A 209 -4.05 32.61 15.50
C GLN A 209 -4.60 33.08 16.84
N ASN A 210 -5.30 32.22 17.58
CA ASN A 210 -5.83 32.52 18.91
C ASN A 210 -4.70 32.80 19.91
N GLY A 211 -3.57 32.09 19.84
CA GLY A 211 -2.39 32.37 20.67
C GLY A 211 -1.78 33.73 20.38
N ILE A 212 -1.70 34.15 19.12
CA ILE A 212 -1.22 35.49 18.71
C ILE A 212 -2.18 36.57 19.18
N GLU A 213 -3.50 36.40 19.03
CA GLU A 213 -4.50 37.36 19.52
C GLU A 213 -4.43 37.52 21.03
N ASN A 214 -4.30 36.44 21.80
CA ASN A 214 -4.15 36.49 23.26
C ASN A 214 -2.86 37.21 23.68
N LEU A 215 -1.75 37.02 22.95
CA LEU A 215 -0.49 37.75 23.17
C LEU A 215 -0.65 39.24 22.88
N LYS A 216 -1.35 39.64 21.82
CA LYS A 216 -1.64 41.04 21.51
C LYS A 216 -2.40 41.71 22.63
N ILE A 217 -3.40 41.04 23.21
CA ILE A 217 -4.21 41.53 24.31
C ILE A 217 -3.37 41.68 25.60
N ALA A 218 -2.46 40.72 25.87
CA ALA A 218 -1.67 40.68 27.09
C ALA A 218 -0.52 41.69 27.13
N ILE A 219 0.05 42.08 25.98
CA ILE A 219 1.28 42.87 25.92
C ILE A 219 1.05 44.33 25.46
N GLY A 220 -0.13 44.65 24.94
CA GLY A 220 -0.49 45.99 24.49
C GLY A 220 0.14 46.43 23.16
N SER A 221 -0.11 47.67 22.75
CA SER A 221 0.14 48.15 21.37
C SER A 221 1.62 48.27 20.96
N GLU A 222 2.56 48.24 21.88
CA GLU A 222 3.99 48.45 21.56
C GLU A 222 4.68 47.24 20.93
N LEU A 223 4.10 46.04 21.04
CA LEU A 223 4.65 44.82 20.44
C LEU A 223 4.01 44.42 19.10
N ASN A 224 3.08 45.24 18.61
CA ASN A 224 2.33 44.94 17.36
C ASN A 224 3.24 44.69 16.16
N VAL A 225 4.38 45.39 16.04
CA VAL A 225 5.31 45.21 14.91
C VAL A 225 6.03 43.90 14.94
N ALA A 226 6.39 43.38 16.11
CA ALA A 226 7.04 42.07 16.24
C ALA A 226 6.04 40.92 16.06
N LEU A 227 4.81 41.09 16.55
CA LEU A 227 3.73 40.11 16.40
C LEU A 227 3.19 40.07 14.96
N GLU A 228 3.13 41.21 14.25
CA GLU A 228 2.83 41.22 12.81
C GLU A 228 3.89 40.47 11.97
N ARG A 229 5.17 40.55 12.37
CA ARG A 229 6.23 39.78 11.72
C ARG A 229 6.06 38.30 12.00
N LEU A 230 5.75 37.88 13.23
CA LEU A 230 5.43 36.53 13.61
C LEU A 230 4.20 35.98 12.89
N TYR A 231 3.16 36.80 12.73
CA TYR A 231 1.96 36.47 11.98
C TYR A 231 2.26 36.28 10.49
N LYS A 232 3.09 37.13 9.89
CA LYS A 232 3.55 36.96 8.49
C LYS A 232 4.38 35.71 8.29
N VAL A 233 5.23 35.35 9.27
CA VAL A 233 5.99 34.08 9.23
C VAL A 233 5.05 32.91 9.40
N GLY A 234 4.10 32.96 10.32
CA GLY A 234 3.08 31.93 10.53
C GLY A 234 2.13 31.80 9.33
N GLY A 235 1.76 32.93 8.70
CA GLY A 235 1.02 32.94 7.45
C GLY A 235 1.80 32.31 6.29
N SER A 236 3.09 32.62 6.19
CA SER A 236 3.99 32.03 5.20
C SER A 236 4.19 30.52 5.39
N ILE A 237 4.22 30.03 6.63
CA ILE A 237 4.25 28.58 6.93
C ILE A 237 2.93 27.92 6.53
N SER A 238 1.81 28.59 6.80
CA SER A 238 0.47 28.14 6.40
C SER A 238 0.30 28.13 4.87
N ASP A 239 0.79 29.17 4.18
CA ASP A 239 0.77 29.27 2.73
C ASP A 239 1.71 28.27 2.09
N TRP A 240 2.87 28.03 2.70
CA TRP A 240 3.77 26.94 2.30
C TRP A 240 3.10 25.57 2.45
N ALA A 241 2.48 25.30 3.58
CA ALA A 241 1.76 24.03 3.80
C ALA A 241 0.59 23.83 2.83
N GLN A 242 -0.10 24.92 2.42
CA GLN A 242 -1.16 24.85 1.40
C GLN A 242 -0.63 24.69 -0.03
N ASN A 243 0.59 25.15 -0.32
CA ASN A 243 1.19 25.04 -1.65
C ASN A 243 2.01 23.77 -1.84
N VAL A 244 2.44 23.11 -0.75
CA VAL A 244 3.19 21.85 -0.75
C VAL A 244 2.25 20.64 -0.58
N LEU A 245 1.05 20.87 -0.06
CA LEU A 245 -0.05 19.90 0.07
C LEU A 245 -1.03 20.06 -1.09
#